data_6c5c9f1eaca5c9aab366cccf4bb868aa
#
_entry.id   6c5c9f1eaca5c9aab366cccf4bb868aa
#
_cell.length_a   1.000
_cell.length_b   1.000
_cell.length_c   1.000
_cell.angle_alpha   90.00
_cell.angle_beta   90.00
_cell.angle_gamma   90.00
#
_symmetry.space_group_name_H-M   'P 1'
#
loop_
_entity.id
_entity.type
_entity.pdbx_description
1 polymer ?
#
loop_
_entity_poly.entity_id
_entity_poly.type
_entity_poly.pdbx_seq_one_letter_code
_entity_poly.pdbx_strand_id
1 'polypeptide(L)'
;MKKPNAMLFILLIFIIPLVIPGCSKAEAETANSNLSEQIHAVRVCQVRELSIPDEISGFGSLSFLKKVDITSPQEGTITQLLRKEGSPVVRGTVVAVLENPQITLAVRRAQNARDQAAAALTLARSKLLEGSFQAEARILELGKNEAELAQAKKEYKEQERKLADQEALFKAGGITEEAIRSARFALESMAERIRLQEQDLAIRWVGLRVQDLQAAGFSIRDNPADLLKDRIKLATITLQAEVEAAEAQLAATNRELESAQLAEQELTLKSPLSGILAGRNVEIGERVKGDDKLLTIIDTRSLYASIPVRELDAQRIIGGMKASVQIDGMAAPCKAQVDLVSPMADNQSFTFQVRLLLDERDVQRMNLKPGMFARAVIRLGSDRRALVIPESALAEKRGDTGRVFIVQQNRLLGKTIRLGKSMGQDWEVLEGLDKNQVLVDRPESTLEEGSRVEISR
;
A
#
# COMPACT_ATOMS: atom_id res chain seq x y z
N MET A 1 35.72 -31.85 -29.56
CA MET A 1 36.39 -32.40 -30.79
C MET A 1 36.62 -31.28 -31.78
N LYS A 2 37.88 -31.23 -32.23
CA LYS A 2 38.49 -30.45 -33.32
C LYS A 2 38.78 -28.97 -33.13
N LYS A 3 40.00 -28.71 -32.67
CA LYS A 3 40.93 -27.67 -33.14
C LYS A 3 41.45 -28.08 -34.54
N PRO A 4 42.35 -27.36 -35.18
CA PRO A 4 42.77 -25.96 -35.26
C PRO A 4 42.96 -25.46 -36.70
N ASN A 5 43.42 -24.23 -36.94
CA ASN A 5 44.52 -24.00 -37.89
C ASN A 5 45.10 -22.58 -37.70
N ALA A 6 46.40 -22.63 -37.44
CA ALA A 6 47.38 -21.56 -37.56
C ALA A 6 47.80 -21.36 -39.01
N MET A 7 48.14 -20.11 -39.41
CA MET A 7 49.00 -19.82 -40.56
C MET A 7 49.62 -18.46 -40.36
N LEU A 8 50.76 -18.43 -39.94
CA LEU A 8 52.13 -18.10 -40.24
C LEU A 8 52.32 -17.56 -41.69
N PHE A 9 52.83 -16.35 -41.85
CA PHE A 9 53.70 -15.93 -42.97
C PHE A 9 54.30 -14.57 -42.68
N ILE A 10 55.57 -14.54 -42.38
CA ILE A 10 56.82 -14.30 -43.09
C ILE A 10 57.19 -12.80 -43.19
N LEU A 11 58.24 -12.55 -42.49
CA LEU A 11 59.30 -11.53 -42.50
C LEU A 11 59.84 -11.26 -43.93
N LEU A 12 59.98 -10.02 -44.33
CA LEU A 12 60.91 -9.64 -45.39
C LEU A 12 61.71 -8.39 -45.01
N ILE A 13 62.96 -8.66 -44.70
CA ILE A 13 64.07 -7.74 -44.54
C ILE A 13 64.50 -7.28 -45.92
N PHE A 14 64.67 -5.97 -46.12
CA PHE A 14 65.53 -5.43 -47.26
C PHE A 14 66.51 -4.44 -46.72
N ILE A 15 67.73 -4.84 -46.81
CA ILE A 15 69.01 -4.06 -46.58
C ILE A 15 69.50 -3.56 -47.90
N ILE A 16 70.19 -2.41 -47.84
CA ILE A 16 71.28 -2.00 -48.79
C ILE A 16 71.04 -0.61 -49.44
N PRO A 17 72.08 0.16 -49.67
CA PRO A 17 73.31 0.53 -48.92
C PRO A 17 73.64 2.05 -48.86
N LEU A 18 74.58 2.31 -48.00
CA LEU A 18 75.43 3.49 -47.81
C LEU A 18 76.17 3.95 -49.09
N VAL A 19 76.09 5.27 -49.44
CA VAL A 19 77.10 5.93 -50.23
C VAL A 19 77.38 7.35 -49.68
N ILE A 20 78.54 7.59 -49.18
CA ILE A 20 79.21 8.89 -49.00
C ILE A 20 80.16 9.05 -50.17
N PRO A 21 80.30 10.20 -50.79
CA PRO A 21 81.29 11.17 -50.35
C PRO A 21 81.04 12.69 -50.74
N GLY A 22 81.80 13.58 -50.11
CA GLY A 22 82.25 14.77 -50.74
C GLY A 22 82.20 16.06 -49.90
N CYS A 23 83.27 16.35 -49.22
CA CYS A 23 83.58 17.70 -48.73
C CYS A 23 83.71 18.73 -49.85
N SER A 24 83.05 19.91 -49.66
CA SER A 24 83.66 21.13 -50.15
C SER A 24 83.39 22.27 -49.17
N LYS A 25 84.44 22.92 -48.76
CA LYS A 25 84.51 24.20 -48.05
C LYS A 25 83.89 25.30 -48.89
N ALA A 26 83.04 26.11 -48.33
CA ALA A 26 82.70 27.43 -48.80
C ALA A 26 82.55 28.36 -47.61
N GLU A 27 83.11 29.52 -47.75
CA GLU A 27 83.43 30.56 -46.80
C GLU A 27 82.22 31.15 -46.08
N ALA A 28 82.47 31.58 -44.86
CA ALA A 28 81.52 32.32 -44.01
C ALA A 28 81.40 33.76 -44.56
N GLU A 29 80.24 34.09 -45.07
CA GLU A 29 79.79 35.48 -45.13
C GLU A 29 78.89 35.75 -43.94
N THR A 30 79.35 36.56 -43.03
CA THR A 30 78.58 37.16 -41.93
C THR A 30 77.54 38.12 -42.52
N ALA A 31 76.32 37.61 -42.76
CA ALA A 31 75.16 38.46 -42.99
C ALA A 31 74.61 38.89 -41.63
N ASN A 32 74.94 40.10 -41.25
CA ASN A 32 74.31 40.80 -40.11
C ASN A 32 72.84 41.11 -40.47
N SER A 33 71.92 40.19 -40.21
CA SER A 33 70.48 40.45 -40.34
C SER A 33 70.00 41.16 -39.09
N ASN A 34 69.94 42.49 -39.15
CA ASN A 34 69.06 43.27 -38.27
C ASN A 34 67.62 42.76 -38.44
N LEU A 35 67.22 41.80 -37.62
CA LEU A 35 65.82 41.50 -37.36
C LEU A 35 65.22 42.72 -36.67
N SER A 36 64.65 43.65 -37.49
CA SER A 36 63.70 44.60 -36.91
C SER A 36 62.61 43.83 -36.22
N GLU A 37 62.64 43.74 -34.88
CA GLU A 37 61.53 43.21 -34.08
C GLU A 37 60.29 44.00 -34.49
N GLN A 38 59.40 43.37 -35.28
CA GLN A 38 58.14 43.98 -35.67
C GLN A 38 57.26 44.04 -34.41
N ILE A 39 56.98 45.23 -33.92
CA ILE A 39 56.07 45.46 -32.79
C ILE A 39 54.66 45.39 -33.34
N HIS A 40 53.91 44.39 -32.93
CA HIS A 40 52.49 44.24 -33.31
C HIS A 40 51.61 45.00 -32.34
N ALA A 41 50.76 45.90 -32.85
CA ALA A 41 49.69 46.52 -32.02
C ALA A 41 48.54 45.54 -31.79
N VAL A 42 48.31 45.19 -30.57
CA VAL A 42 47.23 44.21 -30.21
C VAL A 42 46.18 44.81 -29.27
N ARG A 43 44.95 44.54 -29.53
CA ARG A 43 43.90 44.80 -28.57
C ARG A 43 43.93 43.73 -27.50
N VAL A 44 43.58 44.12 -26.27
CA VAL A 44 43.59 43.16 -25.12
C VAL A 44 42.26 43.09 -24.41
N CYS A 45 41.96 41.92 -23.87
CA CYS A 45 40.87 41.70 -22.95
C CYS A 45 41.41 41.04 -21.68
N GLN A 46 40.63 41.11 -20.60
CA GLN A 46 41.01 40.52 -19.33
C GLN A 46 40.18 39.30 -19.03
N VAL A 47 40.82 38.30 -18.41
CA VAL A 47 40.09 37.17 -17.81
C VAL A 47 39.21 37.69 -16.68
N ARG A 48 37.90 37.47 -16.82
CA ARG A 48 36.92 37.94 -15.85
C ARG A 48 36.45 36.75 -14.98
N GLU A 49 36.14 37.05 -13.74
CA GLU A 49 35.47 36.10 -12.86
C GLU A 49 33.95 36.41 -12.88
N LEU A 50 33.16 35.43 -13.29
CA LEU A 50 31.71 35.53 -13.33
C LEU A 50 31.07 34.52 -12.37
N SER A 51 30.03 34.93 -11.69
CA SER A 51 29.19 34.02 -10.91
C SER A 51 28.23 33.31 -11.86
N ILE A 52 28.39 32.02 -12.01
CA ILE A 52 27.55 31.19 -12.87
C ILE A 52 26.77 30.21 -12.06
N PRO A 53 25.50 29.96 -12.40
CA PRO A 53 24.69 28.99 -11.67
C PRO A 53 25.30 27.59 -11.78
N ASP A 54 25.45 26.92 -10.62
CA ASP A 54 25.90 25.53 -10.61
C ASP A 54 24.68 24.64 -10.87
N GLU A 55 24.61 24.10 -12.08
CA GLU A 55 23.46 23.37 -12.59
C GLU A 55 23.87 22.06 -13.24
N ILE A 56 23.11 21.04 -12.99
CA ILE A 56 23.19 19.76 -13.69
C ILE A 56 22.00 19.66 -14.66
N SER A 57 22.33 19.42 -15.94
CA SER A 57 21.33 19.23 -16.99
C SER A 57 21.30 17.79 -17.46
N GLY A 58 20.09 17.30 -17.75
CA GLY A 58 19.89 15.95 -18.28
C GLY A 58 18.63 15.85 -19.12
N PHE A 59 18.51 14.76 -19.84
CA PHE A 59 17.35 14.44 -20.68
C PHE A 59 16.68 13.19 -20.18
N GLY A 60 15.37 13.12 -20.30
CA GLY A 60 14.62 11.97 -19.90
C GLY A 60 13.17 12.02 -20.39
N SER A 61 12.29 11.33 -19.71
CA SER A 61 10.87 11.29 -20.07
C SER A 61 9.99 11.49 -18.86
N LEU A 62 8.76 11.95 -19.11
CA LEU A 62 7.72 12.02 -18.08
C LEU A 62 7.17 10.64 -17.79
N SER A 63 6.91 10.39 -16.53
CA SER A 63 6.27 9.16 -16.06
C SER A 63 5.19 9.47 -15.01
N PHE A 64 4.34 8.51 -14.77
CA PHE A 64 3.26 8.60 -13.78
C PHE A 64 3.77 8.19 -12.40
N LEU A 65 3.34 8.90 -11.37
CA LEU A 65 3.70 8.57 -9.99
C LEU A 65 2.96 7.32 -9.49
N LYS A 66 1.70 7.15 -9.91
CA LYS A 66 0.85 6.04 -9.50
C LYS A 66 0.26 5.33 -10.71
N LYS A 67 0.41 4.01 -10.69
CA LYS A 67 -0.19 3.08 -11.64
C LYS A 67 -0.83 1.94 -10.84
N VAL A 68 -2.00 1.53 -11.23
CA VAL A 68 -2.66 0.35 -10.68
C VAL A 68 -3.16 -0.50 -11.83
N ASP A 69 -2.78 -1.76 -11.79
CA ASP A 69 -3.34 -2.78 -12.65
C ASP A 69 -4.54 -3.40 -11.92
N ILE A 70 -5.69 -3.37 -12.53
CA ILE A 70 -6.90 -4.02 -12.02
C ILE A 70 -6.88 -5.45 -12.53
N THR A 71 -6.79 -6.38 -11.61
CA THR A 71 -6.84 -7.82 -11.87
C THR A 71 -8.22 -8.36 -11.52
N SER A 72 -8.57 -9.52 -12.06
CA SER A 72 -9.78 -10.23 -11.66
C SER A 72 -9.55 -10.95 -10.34
N PRO A 73 -10.33 -10.70 -9.28
CA PRO A 73 -10.21 -11.44 -8.04
C PRO A 73 -10.78 -12.86 -8.13
N GLN A 74 -11.68 -13.09 -9.08
CA GLN A 74 -12.39 -14.36 -9.29
C GLN A 74 -12.43 -14.72 -10.77
N GLU A 75 -12.60 -16.01 -11.07
CA GLU A 75 -12.90 -16.45 -12.42
C GLU A 75 -14.29 -15.99 -12.84
N GLY A 76 -14.44 -15.55 -14.11
CA GLY A 76 -15.73 -15.12 -14.64
C GLY A 76 -15.69 -14.72 -16.11
N THR A 77 -16.84 -14.39 -16.66
CA THR A 77 -16.98 -13.84 -18.02
C THR A 77 -17.28 -12.35 -17.91
N ILE A 78 -16.59 -11.54 -18.70
CA ILE A 78 -16.81 -10.10 -18.72
C ILE A 78 -18.13 -9.81 -19.43
N THR A 79 -19.09 -9.26 -18.70
CA THR A 79 -20.39 -8.87 -19.27
C THR A 79 -20.44 -7.41 -19.67
N GLN A 80 -19.73 -6.54 -18.94
CA GLN A 80 -19.73 -5.11 -19.22
C GLN A 80 -18.35 -4.50 -19.00
N LEU A 81 -17.95 -3.63 -19.92
CA LEU A 81 -16.82 -2.72 -19.79
C LEU A 81 -17.36 -1.29 -19.90
N LEU A 82 -17.46 -0.62 -18.76
CA LEU A 82 -18.19 0.66 -18.64
C LEU A 82 -17.35 1.86 -19.05
N ARG A 83 -16.05 1.68 -19.28
CA ARG A 83 -15.12 2.75 -19.64
C ARG A 83 -14.26 2.34 -20.83
N LYS A 84 -14.06 3.29 -21.75
CA LYS A 84 -13.16 3.13 -22.91
C LYS A 84 -11.73 3.51 -22.50
N GLU A 85 -10.75 2.97 -23.19
CA GLU A 85 -9.36 3.40 -23.07
C GLU A 85 -9.23 4.91 -23.35
N GLY A 86 -8.40 5.61 -22.58
CA GLY A 86 -8.27 7.06 -22.62
C GLY A 86 -9.31 7.84 -21.81
N SER A 87 -10.39 7.20 -21.31
CA SER A 87 -11.41 7.90 -20.53
C SER A 87 -11.01 8.16 -19.08
N PRO A 88 -11.43 9.29 -18.49
CA PRO A 88 -11.20 9.56 -17.08
C PRO A 88 -12.06 8.66 -16.19
N VAL A 89 -11.46 8.21 -15.08
CA VAL A 89 -12.12 7.42 -14.03
C VAL A 89 -11.88 8.05 -12.67
N VAL A 90 -12.87 7.99 -11.79
CA VAL A 90 -12.78 8.45 -10.41
C VAL A 90 -12.70 7.23 -9.49
N ARG A 91 -12.02 7.36 -8.37
CA ARG A 91 -11.95 6.30 -7.35
C ARG A 91 -13.36 5.82 -6.97
N GLY A 92 -13.57 4.50 -6.95
CA GLY A 92 -14.85 3.87 -6.66
C GLY A 92 -15.78 3.70 -7.86
N THR A 93 -15.45 4.28 -9.03
CA THR A 93 -16.24 4.08 -10.26
C THR A 93 -16.12 2.63 -10.72
N VAL A 94 -17.26 2.02 -11.06
CA VAL A 94 -17.29 0.69 -11.69
C VAL A 94 -16.68 0.79 -13.09
N VAL A 95 -15.71 -0.07 -13.37
CA VAL A 95 -14.98 -0.11 -14.65
C VAL A 95 -15.28 -1.35 -15.47
N ALA A 96 -15.52 -2.49 -14.80
CA ALA A 96 -15.91 -3.74 -15.43
C ALA A 96 -16.85 -4.52 -14.52
N VAL A 97 -17.72 -5.32 -15.13
CA VAL A 97 -18.60 -6.28 -14.44
C VAL A 97 -18.36 -7.66 -15.02
N LEU A 98 -18.09 -8.59 -14.13
CA LEU A 98 -17.96 -10.00 -14.45
C LEU A 98 -19.22 -10.75 -14.05
N GLU A 99 -19.45 -11.88 -14.66
CA GLU A 99 -20.48 -12.84 -14.28
C GLU A 99 -19.87 -14.21 -14.04
N ASN A 100 -20.22 -14.81 -12.91
CA ASN A 100 -19.88 -16.19 -12.61
C ASN A 100 -21.14 -16.88 -12.08
N PRO A 101 -21.81 -17.76 -12.87
CA PRO A 101 -23.01 -18.46 -12.44
C PRO A 101 -22.82 -19.33 -11.21
N GLN A 102 -21.60 -19.83 -10.95
CA GLN A 102 -21.29 -20.64 -9.77
C GLN A 102 -21.34 -19.81 -8.49
N ILE A 103 -20.81 -18.57 -8.54
CA ILE A 103 -20.85 -17.64 -7.40
C ILE A 103 -22.29 -17.22 -7.12
N THR A 104 -23.06 -16.86 -8.14
CA THR A 104 -24.50 -16.52 -8.00
C THR A 104 -25.29 -17.69 -7.41
N LEU A 105 -24.99 -18.93 -7.84
CA LEU A 105 -25.61 -20.13 -7.28
C LEU A 105 -25.19 -20.36 -5.83
N ALA A 106 -23.92 -20.10 -5.46
CA ALA A 106 -23.42 -20.20 -4.09
C ALA A 106 -24.15 -19.23 -3.16
N VAL A 107 -24.36 -17.97 -3.59
CA VAL A 107 -25.14 -16.97 -2.83
C VAL A 107 -26.58 -17.48 -2.59
N ARG A 108 -27.25 -17.98 -3.63
CA ARG A 108 -28.61 -18.52 -3.48
C ARG A 108 -28.67 -19.73 -2.54
N ARG A 109 -27.67 -20.63 -2.59
CA ARG A 109 -27.57 -21.77 -1.67
C ARG A 109 -27.38 -21.32 -0.23
N ALA A 110 -26.45 -20.38 0.01
CA ALA A 110 -26.20 -19.82 1.33
C ALA A 110 -27.44 -19.08 1.87
N GLN A 111 -28.16 -18.34 1.02
CA GLN A 111 -29.43 -17.70 1.38
C GLN A 111 -30.46 -18.71 1.85
N ASN A 112 -30.67 -19.79 1.09
CA ASN A 112 -31.61 -20.84 1.43
C ASN A 112 -31.22 -21.55 2.76
N ALA A 113 -29.93 -21.82 2.95
CA ALA A 113 -29.43 -22.43 4.19
C ALA A 113 -29.68 -21.52 5.40
N ARG A 114 -29.46 -20.23 5.25
CA ARG A 114 -29.74 -19.24 6.31
C ARG A 114 -31.25 -19.16 6.62
N ASP A 115 -32.09 -19.16 5.59
CA ASP A 115 -33.54 -19.10 5.77
C ASP A 115 -34.09 -20.39 6.48
N GLN A 116 -33.52 -21.56 6.15
CA GLN A 116 -33.79 -22.80 6.85
C GLN A 116 -33.35 -22.74 8.32
N ALA A 117 -32.18 -22.24 8.62
CA ALA A 117 -31.69 -22.06 9.98
C ALA A 117 -32.53 -21.04 10.77
N ALA A 118 -33.01 -19.98 10.15
CA ALA A 118 -33.94 -19.02 10.77
C ALA A 118 -35.29 -19.64 11.12
N ALA A 119 -35.81 -20.48 10.22
CA ALA A 119 -37.07 -21.23 10.49
C ALA A 119 -36.87 -22.23 11.64
N ALA A 120 -35.74 -22.95 11.69
CA ALA A 120 -35.38 -23.85 12.77
C ALA A 120 -35.29 -23.14 14.12
N LEU A 121 -34.67 -21.96 14.17
CA LEU A 121 -34.60 -21.13 15.37
C LEU A 121 -36.02 -20.71 15.84
N THR A 122 -36.87 -20.29 14.90
CA THR A 122 -38.27 -19.93 15.22
C THR A 122 -39.01 -21.10 15.82
N LEU A 123 -38.84 -22.30 15.27
CA LEU A 123 -39.43 -23.53 15.81
C LEU A 123 -38.88 -23.84 17.21
N ALA A 124 -37.58 -23.77 17.42
CA ALA A 124 -36.95 -24.00 18.72
C ALA A 124 -37.47 -23.04 19.81
N ARG A 125 -37.61 -21.75 19.46
CA ARG A 125 -38.19 -20.74 20.37
C ARG A 125 -39.65 -21.00 20.69
N SER A 126 -40.43 -21.42 19.69
CA SER A 126 -41.82 -21.79 19.92
C SER A 126 -41.96 -23.00 20.86
N LYS A 127 -41.12 -24.03 20.69
CA LYS A 127 -41.05 -25.19 21.60
C LYS A 127 -40.65 -24.77 23.02
N LEU A 128 -39.68 -23.89 23.17
CA LEU A 128 -39.26 -23.37 24.48
C LEU A 128 -40.40 -22.63 25.17
N LEU A 129 -41.14 -21.80 24.43
CA LEU A 129 -42.30 -21.08 24.98
C LEU A 129 -43.39 -22.06 25.43
N GLU A 130 -43.76 -23.02 24.58
CA GLU A 130 -44.69 -24.06 24.93
C GLU A 130 -44.25 -24.88 26.16
N GLY A 131 -42.97 -25.32 26.15
CA GLY A 131 -42.38 -26.03 27.27
C GLY A 131 -42.35 -25.23 28.56
N SER A 132 -42.15 -23.91 28.48
CA SER A 132 -42.23 -23.03 29.66
C SER A 132 -43.62 -22.95 30.26
N PHE A 133 -44.66 -22.86 29.43
CA PHE A 133 -46.06 -22.89 29.91
C PHE A 133 -46.43 -24.25 30.54
N GLN A 134 -45.99 -25.35 29.90
CA GLN A 134 -46.24 -26.71 30.46
C GLN A 134 -45.48 -26.88 31.79
N ALA A 135 -44.24 -26.42 31.90
CA ALA A 135 -43.45 -26.45 33.12
C ALA A 135 -44.13 -25.61 34.24
N GLU A 136 -44.57 -24.40 33.90
CA GLU A 136 -45.29 -23.53 34.84
C GLU A 136 -46.57 -24.19 35.38
N ALA A 137 -47.40 -24.69 34.46
CA ALA A 137 -48.63 -25.38 34.85
C ALA A 137 -48.39 -26.60 35.80
N ARG A 138 -47.37 -27.42 35.47
CA ARG A 138 -46.94 -28.53 36.30
C ARG A 138 -46.47 -28.11 37.68
N ILE A 139 -45.67 -27.05 37.80
CA ILE A 139 -45.15 -26.56 39.08
C ILE A 139 -46.27 -25.96 39.92
N LEU A 140 -47.22 -25.26 39.31
CA LEU A 140 -48.44 -24.77 40.03
C LEU A 140 -49.31 -25.90 40.51
N GLU A 141 -49.50 -26.96 39.73
CA GLU A 141 -50.24 -28.19 40.17
C GLU A 141 -49.53 -28.84 41.37
N LEU A 142 -48.15 -28.95 41.32
CA LEU A 142 -47.40 -29.48 42.46
C LEU A 142 -47.60 -28.63 43.73
N GLY A 143 -47.57 -27.28 43.57
CA GLY A 143 -47.84 -26.38 44.68
C GLY A 143 -49.23 -26.50 45.25
N LYS A 144 -50.26 -26.77 44.39
CA LYS A 144 -51.65 -27.11 44.86
C LYS A 144 -51.65 -28.39 45.66
N ASN A 145 -51.00 -29.46 45.16
CA ASN A 145 -50.91 -30.73 45.84
C ASN A 145 -50.21 -30.65 47.21
N GLU A 146 -49.16 -29.79 47.32
CA GLU A 146 -48.52 -29.46 48.61
C GLU A 146 -49.49 -28.81 49.59
N ALA A 147 -50.33 -27.89 49.12
CA ALA A 147 -51.34 -27.22 49.96
C ALA A 147 -52.42 -28.21 50.42
N GLU A 148 -52.89 -29.11 49.53
CA GLU A 148 -53.82 -30.18 49.86
C GLU A 148 -53.24 -31.17 50.90
N LEU A 149 -51.97 -31.56 50.75
CA LEU A 149 -51.27 -32.41 51.74
C LEU A 149 -51.11 -31.65 53.07
N ALA A 150 -50.80 -30.39 53.07
CA ALA A 150 -50.67 -29.57 54.27
C ALA A 150 -52.04 -29.47 55.00
N GLN A 151 -53.15 -29.40 54.26
CA GLN A 151 -54.53 -29.43 54.82
C GLN A 151 -54.86 -30.82 55.42
N ALA A 152 -54.55 -31.89 54.69
CA ALA A 152 -54.77 -33.26 55.19
C ALA A 152 -54.00 -33.55 56.50
N LYS A 153 -52.74 -33.01 56.58
CA LYS A 153 -51.93 -33.08 57.80
C LYS A 153 -52.58 -32.32 58.98
N LYS A 154 -53.18 -31.16 58.73
CA LYS A 154 -53.92 -30.43 59.76
C LYS A 154 -55.17 -31.19 60.23
N GLU A 155 -55.91 -31.76 59.31
CA GLU A 155 -57.10 -32.61 59.64
C GLU A 155 -56.69 -33.85 60.42
N TYR A 156 -55.58 -34.50 60.04
CA TYR A 156 -55.05 -35.65 60.82
C TYR A 156 -54.68 -35.21 62.23
N LYS A 157 -53.98 -34.13 62.47
CA LYS A 157 -53.67 -33.65 63.83
C LYS A 157 -54.92 -33.35 64.67
N GLU A 158 -55.95 -32.80 64.05
CA GLU A 158 -57.20 -32.54 64.74
C GLU A 158 -57.97 -33.90 65.11
N GLN A 159 -57.91 -34.91 64.22
CA GLN A 159 -58.47 -36.24 64.54
C GLN A 159 -57.64 -36.97 65.58
N GLU A 160 -56.30 -36.85 65.57
CA GLU A 160 -55.38 -37.38 66.58
C GLU A 160 -55.73 -36.82 67.96
N ARG A 161 -55.97 -35.48 68.06
CA ARG A 161 -56.41 -34.84 69.28
C ARG A 161 -57.76 -35.35 69.75
N LYS A 162 -58.76 -35.49 68.82
CA LYS A 162 -60.08 -36.04 69.15
C LYS A 162 -60.00 -37.48 69.63
N LEU A 163 -59.15 -38.29 69.07
CA LEU A 163 -58.93 -39.68 69.53
C LEU A 163 -58.32 -39.67 70.94
N ALA A 164 -57.39 -38.80 71.31
CA ALA A 164 -56.82 -38.67 72.64
C ALA A 164 -57.95 -38.35 73.70
N ASP A 165 -58.87 -37.44 73.36
CA ASP A 165 -60.02 -37.07 74.17
C ASP A 165 -60.97 -38.27 74.32
N GLN A 166 -61.24 -39.02 73.25
CA GLN A 166 -62.02 -40.22 73.27
C GLN A 166 -61.39 -41.36 74.11
N GLU A 167 -60.06 -41.52 74.04
CA GLU A 167 -59.36 -42.48 74.90
C GLU A 167 -59.42 -42.11 76.38
N ALA A 168 -59.41 -40.84 76.74
CA ALA A 168 -59.62 -40.37 78.10
C ALA A 168 -61.06 -40.66 78.57
N LEU A 169 -62.06 -40.44 77.74
CA LEU A 169 -63.48 -40.80 78.03
C LEU A 169 -63.68 -42.31 78.15
N PHE A 170 -63.04 -43.11 77.31
CA PHE A 170 -63.04 -44.54 77.40
C PHE A 170 -62.53 -45.06 78.75
N LYS A 171 -61.37 -44.52 79.20
CA LYS A 171 -60.83 -44.84 80.53
C LYS A 171 -61.75 -44.47 81.67
N ALA A 172 -62.59 -43.43 81.46
CA ALA A 172 -63.65 -43.05 82.42
C ALA A 172 -64.95 -43.83 82.26
N GLY A 173 -65.06 -44.79 81.32
CA GLY A 173 -66.29 -45.63 81.11
C GLY A 173 -67.37 -44.97 80.27
N GLY A 174 -67.04 -43.80 79.55
CA GLY A 174 -68.06 -43.02 78.83
C GLY A 174 -68.24 -43.41 77.35
N ILE A 175 -67.44 -44.29 76.78
CA ILE A 175 -67.57 -44.78 75.41
C ILE A 175 -67.22 -46.28 75.30
N THR A 176 -67.64 -46.96 74.23
CA THR A 176 -67.43 -48.40 73.99
C THR A 176 -66.03 -48.68 73.38
N GLU A 177 -65.53 -49.92 73.64
CA GLU A 177 -64.26 -50.37 73.03
C GLU A 177 -64.28 -50.36 71.50
N GLU A 178 -65.45 -50.74 70.93
CA GLU A 178 -65.67 -50.73 69.47
C GLU A 178 -65.55 -49.32 68.88
N ALA A 179 -66.04 -48.29 69.53
CA ALA A 179 -65.94 -46.90 69.13
C ALA A 179 -64.43 -46.45 69.08
N ILE A 180 -63.65 -46.79 70.11
CA ILE A 180 -62.21 -46.50 70.16
C ILE A 180 -61.43 -47.25 69.04
N ARG A 181 -61.75 -48.55 68.85
CA ARG A 181 -61.11 -49.38 67.85
C ARG A 181 -61.41 -48.83 66.45
N SER A 182 -62.64 -48.43 66.15
CA SER A 182 -63.07 -47.80 64.94
C SER A 182 -62.36 -46.46 64.71
N ALA A 183 -62.26 -45.63 65.76
CA ALA A 183 -61.54 -44.31 65.65
C ALA A 183 -60.05 -44.47 65.44
N ARG A 184 -59.34 -45.42 66.06
CA ARG A 184 -57.96 -45.79 65.83
C ARG A 184 -57.73 -46.24 64.39
N PHE A 185 -58.55 -47.16 63.88
CA PHE A 185 -58.45 -47.62 62.49
C PHE A 185 -58.64 -46.50 61.49
N ALA A 186 -59.61 -45.59 61.76
CA ALA A 186 -59.78 -44.39 60.88
C ALA A 186 -58.58 -43.49 60.86
N LEU A 187 -57.94 -43.24 62.05
CA LEU A 187 -56.74 -42.41 62.13
C LEU A 187 -55.54 -43.08 61.43
N GLU A 188 -55.37 -44.42 61.65
CA GLU A 188 -54.27 -45.17 60.97
C GLU A 188 -54.44 -45.18 59.44
N SER A 189 -55.70 -45.38 58.97
CA SER A 189 -55.97 -45.27 57.51
C SER A 189 -55.71 -43.89 56.96
N MET A 190 -55.96 -42.82 57.77
CA MET A 190 -55.61 -41.43 57.34
C MET A 190 -54.15 -41.21 57.34
N ALA A 191 -53.38 -41.70 58.31
CA ALA A 191 -51.90 -41.62 58.33
C ALA A 191 -51.26 -42.29 57.10
N GLU A 192 -51.79 -43.55 56.79
CA GLU A 192 -51.26 -44.26 55.62
C GLU A 192 -51.55 -43.52 54.31
N ARG A 193 -52.74 -42.93 54.16
CA ARG A 193 -53.08 -42.12 53.01
C ARG A 193 -52.16 -40.88 52.86
N ILE A 194 -51.90 -40.19 53.98
CA ILE A 194 -50.97 -39.03 53.99
C ILE A 194 -49.55 -39.47 53.61
N ARG A 195 -49.07 -40.58 54.13
CA ARG A 195 -47.77 -41.16 53.82
C ARG A 195 -47.62 -41.44 52.31
N LEU A 196 -48.65 -42.06 51.71
CA LEU A 196 -48.65 -42.31 50.27
C LEU A 196 -48.68 -41.03 49.44
N GLN A 197 -49.44 -39.99 49.86
CA GLN A 197 -49.45 -38.68 49.20
C GLN A 197 -48.12 -37.97 49.31
N GLU A 198 -47.44 -38.06 50.46
CA GLU A 198 -46.10 -37.52 50.64
C GLU A 198 -45.09 -38.17 49.71
N GLN A 199 -45.16 -39.50 49.60
CA GLN A 199 -44.24 -40.24 48.68
C GLN A 199 -44.53 -39.90 47.22
N ASP A 200 -45.78 -39.83 46.78
CA ASP A 200 -46.19 -39.47 45.44
C ASP A 200 -45.64 -38.01 45.09
N LEU A 201 -45.95 -37.10 46.04
CA LEU A 201 -45.49 -35.73 45.86
C LEU A 201 -43.97 -35.63 45.84
N ALA A 202 -43.22 -36.34 46.67
CA ALA A 202 -41.76 -36.37 46.67
C ALA A 202 -41.20 -36.90 45.35
N ILE A 203 -41.83 -37.92 44.75
CA ILE A 203 -41.46 -38.44 43.42
C ILE A 203 -41.68 -37.38 42.31
N ARG A 204 -42.86 -36.74 42.35
CA ARG A 204 -43.24 -35.74 41.37
C ARG A 204 -42.30 -34.47 41.38
N TRP A 205 -41.77 -34.18 42.59
CA TRP A 205 -40.79 -33.09 42.75
C TRP A 205 -39.37 -33.40 42.25
N VAL A 206 -39.07 -34.68 41.94
CA VAL A 206 -37.72 -35.04 41.42
C VAL A 206 -37.40 -34.26 40.15
N GLY A 207 -36.24 -33.62 40.13
CA GLY A 207 -35.81 -32.75 39.07
C GLY A 207 -36.22 -31.28 39.22
N LEU A 208 -37.03 -30.92 40.26
CA LEU A 208 -37.49 -29.55 40.51
C LEU A 208 -37.27 -29.10 41.97
N ARG A 209 -36.61 -29.94 42.78
CA ARG A 209 -36.30 -29.64 44.20
C ARG A 209 -35.21 -28.58 44.28
N VAL A 210 -35.12 -27.92 45.42
CA VAL A 210 -34.07 -26.90 45.68
C VAL A 210 -32.65 -27.48 45.46
N GLN A 211 -32.43 -28.74 45.89
CA GLN A 211 -31.18 -29.44 45.65
C GLN A 211 -30.87 -29.68 44.16
N ASP A 212 -31.89 -29.90 43.34
CA ASP A 212 -31.76 -30.12 41.89
C ASP A 212 -31.41 -28.80 41.19
N LEU A 213 -31.98 -27.67 41.67
CA LEU A 213 -31.56 -26.31 41.23
C LEU A 213 -30.10 -26.03 41.57
N GLN A 214 -29.66 -26.37 42.80
CA GLN A 214 -28.23 -26.18 43.18
C GLN A 214 -27.32 -27.03 42.35
N ALA A 215 -27.66 -28.28 42.11
CA ALA A 215 -26.87 -29.20 41.27
C ALA A 215 -26.76 -28.68 39.82
N ALA A 216 -27.77 -27.96 39.33
CA ALA A 216 -27.78 -27.30 38.03
C ALA A 216 -27.09 -25.91 38.02
N GLY A 217 -26.54 -25.46 39.17
CA GLY A 217 -25.80 -24.22 39.27
C GLY A 217 -26.65 -22.96 39.50
N PHE A 218 -27.94 -23.11 39.86
CA PHE A 218 -28.78 -21.97 40.21
C PHE A 218 -28.52 -21.49 41.63
N SER A 219 -28.45 -20.20 41.83
CA SER A 219 -28.39 -19.60 43.16
C SER A 219 -29.76 -19.64 43.80
N ILE A 220 -29.88 -20.14 45.07
CA ILE A 220 -31.13 -20.15 45.77
C ILE A 220 -31.56 -18.74 46.11
N ARG A 221 -32.81 -18.40 45.78
CA ARG A 221 -33.46 -17.13 46.11
C ARG A 221 -34.63 -17.38 47.06
N ASP A 222 -34.72 -16.53 48.10
CA ASP A 222 -35.78 -16.63 49.10
C ASP A 222 -37.15 -16.18 48.59
N ASN A 223 -37.19 -15.45 47.48
CA ASN A 223 -38.43 -14.96 46.87
C ASN A 223 -39.14 -16.10 46.10
N PRO A 224 -40.38 -16.45 46.44
CA PRO A 224 -41.15 -17.51 45.79
C PRO A 224 -41.29 -17.31 44.26
N ALA A 225 -41.47 -16.06 43.82
CA ALA A 225 -41.62 -15.74 42.40
C ALA A 225 -40.33 -15.99 41.60
N ASP A 226 -39.18 -15.78 42.19
CA ASP A 226 -37.89 -16.05 41.55
C ASP A 226 -37.57 -17.54 41.57
N LEU A 227 -37.94 -18.24 42.64
CA LEU A 227 -37.83 -19.70 42.75
C LEU A 227 -38.69 -20.40 41.66
N LEU A 228 -39.91 -19.91 41.41
CA LEU A 228 -40.77 -20.42 40.33
C LEU A 228 -40.06 -20.24 38.96
N LYS A 229 -39.52 -19.09 38.68
CA LYS A 229 -38.78 -18.80 37.42
C LYS A 229 -37.58 -19.74 37.27
N ASP A 230 -36.81 -19.95 38.34
CA ASP A 230 -35.65 -20.82 38.30
C ASP A 230 -36.00 -22.27 38.06
N ARG A 231 -37.14 -22.77 38.67
CA ARG A 231 -37.69 -24.09 38.39
C ARG A 231 -38.15 -24.25 36.94
N ILE A 232 -38.85 -23.25 36.39
CA ILE A 232 -39.22 -23.26 34.97
C ILE A 232 -38.00 -23.36 34.09
N LYS A 233 -36.95 -22.54 34.35
CA LYS A 233 -35.68 -22.60 33.61
C LYS A 233 -35.03 -23.97 33.70
N LEU A 234 -34.99 -24.57 34.89
CA LEU A 234 -34.45 -25.91 35.05
C LEU A 234 -35.25 -26.96 34.25
N ALA A 235 -36.57 -26.88 34.29
CA ALA A 235 -37.47 -27.79 33.57
C ALA A 235 -37.33 -27.65 32.04
N THR A 236 -36.89 -26.46 31.53
CA THR A 236 -36.76 -26.16 30.10
C THR A 236 -35.32 -26.06 29.64
N ILE A 237 -34.35 -26.48 30.46
CA ILE A 237 -32.90 -26.29 30.16
C ILE A 237 -32.48 -26.95 28.84
N THR A 238 -33.05 -28.10 28.49
CA THR A 238 -32.79 -28.78 27.22
C THR A 238 -33.35 -28.02 26.03
N LEU A 239 -34.54 -27.45 26.16
CA LEU A 239 -35.17 -26.61 25.14
C LEU A 239 -34.41 -25.29 24.96
N GLN A 240 -33.89 -24.74 26.04
CA GLN A 240 -32.99 -23.56 25.98
C GLN A 240 -31.72 -23.89 25.21
N ALA A 241 -31.11 -25.04 25.47
CA ALA A 241 -29.92 -25.50 24.73
C ALA A 241 -30.22 -25.74 23.22
N GLU A 242 -31.44 -26.22 22.88
CA GLU A 242 -31.87 -26.33 21.48
C GLU A 242 -31.94 -24.92 20.80
N VAL A 243 -32.47 -23.92 21.52
CA VAL A 243 -32.49 -22.53 21.00
C VAL A 243 -31.08 -21.99 20.79
N GLU A 244 -30.20 -22.18 21.77
CA GLU A 244 -28.78 -21.73 21.65
C GLU A 244 -28.07 -22.44 20.50
N ALA A 245 -28.31 -23.72 20.31
CA ALA A 245 -27.74 -24.46 19.15
C ALA A 245 -28.30 -23.94 17.82
N ALA A 246 -29.61 -23.65 17.74
CA ALA A 246 -30.20 -23.06 16.55
C ALA A 246 -29.74 -21.63 16.27
N GLU A 247 -29.49 -20.83 17.31
CA GLU A 247 -28.88 -19.50 17.18
C GLU A 247 -27.44 -19.58 16.65
N ALA A 248 -26.65 -20.50 17.17
CA ALA A 248 -25.28 -20.73 16.70
C ALA A 248 -25.26 -21.18 15.22
N GLN A 249 -26.22 -22.05 14.83
CA GLN A 249 -26.35 -22.49 13.43
C GLN A 249 -26.75 -21.33 12.51
N LEU A 250 -27.72 -20.51 12.93
CA LEU A 250 -28.08 -19.31 12.16
C LEU A 250 -26.90 -18.33 12.01
N ALA A 251 -26.14 -18.14 13.07
CA ALA A 251 -24.95 -17.32 13.04
C ALA A 251 -23.86 -17.87 12.06
N ALA A 252 -23.71 -19.19 11.99
CA ALA A 252 -22.80 -19.84 11.05
C ALA A 252 -23.25 -19.64 9.59
N THR A 253 -24.53 -19.89 9.29
CA THR A 253 -25.07 -19.71 7.93
C THR A 253 -25.12 -18.24 7.50
N ASN A 254 -25.27 -17.28 8.41
CA ASN A 254 -25.16 -15.85 8.11
C ASN A 254 -23.75 -15.50 7.65
N ARG A 255 -22.70 -16.03 8.30
CA ARG A 255 -21.30 -15.82 7.90
C ARG A 255 -20.98 -16.44 6.54
N GLU A 256 -21.56 -17.60 6.26
CA GLU A 256 -21.42 -18.25 4.95
C GLU A 256 -22.09 -17.43 3.85
N LEU A 257 -23.28 -16.90 4.10
CA LEU A 257 -23.97 -15.99 3.18
C LEU A 257 -23.18 -14.72 2.94
N GLU A 258 -22.64 -14.09 3.98
CA GLU A 258 -21.80 -12.90 3.88
C GLU A 258 -20.56 -13.17 3.02
N SER A 259 -19.89 -14.30 3.22
CA SER A 259 -18.74 -14.72 2.42
C SER A 259 -19.10 -14.91 0.94
N ALA A 260 -20.22 -15.56 0.64
CA ALA A 260 -20.69 -15.75 -0.72
C ALA A 260 -21.07 -14.41 -1.40
N GLN A 261 -21.70 -13.49 -0.66
CA GLN A 261 -22.05 -12.15 -1.14
C GLN A 261 -20.81 -11.29 -1.40
N LEU A 262 -19.76 -11.43 -0.55
CA LEU A 262 -18.49 -10.73 -0.78
C LEU A 262 -17.85 -11.19 -2.09
N ALA A 263 -17.80 -12.50 -2.35
CA ALA A 263 -17.32 -13.06 -3.60
C ALA A 263 -18.13 -12.55 -4.83
N GLU A 264 -19.45 -12.38 -4.68
CA GLU A 264 -20.31 -11.81 -5.74
C GLU A 264 -20.04 -10.32 -5.95
N GLN A 265 -19.81 -9.54 -4.89
CA GLN A 265 -19.45 -8.12 -4.97
C GLN A 265 -18.10 -7.92 -5.66
N GLU A 266 -17.16 -8.83 -5.47
CA GLU A 266 -15.84 -8.81 -6.13
C GLU A 266 -15.93 -8.96 -7.65
N LEU A 267 -17.02 -9.50 -8.20
CA LEU A 267 -17.25 -9.53 -9.65
C LEU A 267 -17.51 -8.13 -10.23
N THR A 268 -17.79 -7.13 -9.40
CA THR A 268 -17.97 -5.74 -9.80
C THR A 268 -16.70 -4.96 -9.53
N LEU A 269 -15.87 -4.81 -10.56
CA LEU A 269 -14.56 -4.17 -10.44
C LEU A 269 -14.68 -2.66 -10.40
N LYS A 270 -14.10 -2.06 -9.34
CA LYS A 270 -14.09 -0.62 -9.13
C LYS A 270 -12.68 -0.07 -9.21
N SER A 271 -12.53 1.15 -9.71
CA SER A 271 -11.23 1.82 -9.73
C SER A 271 -10.76 2.16 -8.30
N PRO A 272 -9.55 1.74 -7.89
CA PRO A 272 -9.00 2.08 -6.58
C PRO A 272 -8.43 3.50 -6.50
N LEU A 273 -8.19 4.15 -7.66
CA LEU A 273 -7.68 5.51 -7.76
C LEU A 273 -8.41 6.33 -8.83
N SER A 274 -8.27 7.65 -8.76
CA SER A 274 -8.73 8.55 -9.82
C SER A 274 -7.60 8.77 -10.82
N GLY A 275 -7.91 8.67 -12.12
CA GLY A 275 -6.91 8.77 -13.18
C GLY A 275 -7.51 8.56 -14.56
N ILE A 276 -6.71 8.03 -15.47
CA ILE A 276 -7.12 7.68 -16.84
C ILE A 276 -6.92 6.18 -17.05
N LEU A 277 -7.88 5.55 -17.72
CA LEU A 277 -7.77 4.16 -18.18
C LEU A 277 -6.72 4.11 -19.31
N ALA A 278 -5.52 3.61 -19.00
CA ALA A 278 -4.37 3.65 -19.90
C ALA A 278 -4.23 2.40 -20.77
N GLY A 279 -4.85 1.30 -20.38
CA GLY A 279 -4.79 0.06 -21.15
C GLY A 279 -5.94 -0.88 -20.79
N ARG A 280 -6.41 -1.58 -21.81
CA ARG A 280 -7.45 -2.58 -21.73
C ARG A 280 -6.94 -3.88 -22.36
N ASN A 281 -6.83 -4.93 -21.56
CA ASN A 281 -6.28 -6.21 -22.00
C ASN A 281 -7.35 -7.27 -22.27
N VAL A 282 -8.64 -6.92 -22.15
CA VAL A 282 -9.76 -7.85 -22.20
C VAL A 282 -10.95 -7.26 -22.96
N GLU A 283 -11.79 -8.15 -23.51
CA GLU A 283 -13.00 -7.79 -24.25
C GLU A 283 -14.28 -8.31 -23.59
N ILE A 284 -15.42 -7.69 -23.97
CA ILE A 284 -16.73 -8.16 -23.52
C ILE A 284 -16.99 -9.56 -24.08
N GLY A 285 -17.45 -10.48 -23.23
CA GLY A 285 -17.67 -11.88 -23.55
C GLY A 285 -16.45 -12.77 -23.32
N GLU A 286 -15.31 -12.21 -23.00
CA GLU A 286 -14.09 -12.96 -22.69
C GLU A 286 -14.17 -13.58 -21.28
N ARG A 287 -13.69 -14.82 -21.17
CA ARG A 287 -13.56 -15.53 -19.89
C ARG A 287 -12.17 -15.27 -19.32
N VAL A 288 -12.14 -14.79 -18.08
CA VAL A 288 -10.91 -14.46 -17.33
C VAL A 288 -10.79 -15.35 -16.12
N LYS A 289 -9.55 -15.58 -15.70
CA LYS A 289 -9.22 -16.31 -14.47
C LYS A 289 -8.90 -15.33 -13.34
N GLY A 290 -8.81 -15.85 -12.12
CA GLY A 290 -8.26 -15.10 -11.01
C GLY A 290 -6.84 -14.61 -11.34
N ASP A 291 -6.52 -13.39 -10.91
CA ASP A 291 -5.25 -12.67 -11.12
C ASP A 291 -4.96 -12.20 -12.56
N ASP A 292 -5.82 -12.52 -13.54
CA ASP A 292 -5.67 -11.98 -14.89
C ASP A 292 -5.76 -10.45 -14.86
N LYS A 293 -4.80 -9.79 -15.51
CA LYS A 293 -4.75 -8.34 -15.64
C LYS A 293 -5.76 -7.87 -16.68
N LEU A 294 -6.76 -7.13 -16.23
CA LEU A 294 -7.88 -6.69 -17.06
C LEU A 294 -7.66 -5.27 -17.59
N LEU A 295 -7.38 -4.34 -16.70
CA LEU A 295 -7.32 -2.91 -16.99
C LEU A 295 -6.11 -2.29 -16.28
N THR A 296 -5.58 -1.21 -16.88
CA THR A 296 -4.52 -0.39 -16.26
C THR A 296 -5.02 1.03 -16.08
N ILE A 297 -4.92 1.56 -14.86
CA ILE A 297 -5.26 2.94 -14.56
C ILE A 297 -4.00 3.67 -14.10
N ILE A 298 -3.76 4.86 -14.64
CA ILE A 298 -2.65 5.74 -14.27
C ILE A 298 -3.17 7.06 -13.73
N ASP A 299 -2.51 7.58 -12.70
CA ASP A 299 -2.77 8.96 -12.23
C ASP A 299 -1.96 9.93 -13.08
N THR A 300 -2.67 10.75 -13.86
CA THR A 300 -2.06 11.74 -14.75
C THR A 300 -1.96 13.13 -14.13
N ARG A 301 -2.41 13.32 -12.88
CA ARG A 301 -2.33 14.61 -12.18
C ARG A 301 -0.96 14.84 -11.58
N SER A 302 -0.32 13.78 -11.13
CA SER A 302 1.00 13.82 -10.52
C SER A 302 1.98 13.07 -11.41
N LEU A 303 2.78 13.84 -12.17
CA LEU A 303 3.82 13.32 -13.03
C LEU A 303 5.20 13.65 -12.49
N TYR A 304 6.18 12.86 -12.85
CA TYR A 304 7.59 13.15 -12.61
C TYR A 304 8.40 12.98 -13.89
N ALA A 305 9.50 13.72 -13.97
CA ALA A 305 10.50 13.50 -14.99
C ALA A 305 11.58 12.55 -14.45
N SER A 306 11.88 11.48 -15.18
CA SER A 306 12.96 10.55 -14.87
C SER A 306 14.16 10.91 -15.70
N ILE A 307 15.24 11.36 -15.05
CA ILE A 307 16.43 11.89 -15.71
C ILE A 307 17.63 11.03 -15.29
N PRO A 308 18.28 10.34 -16.24
CA PRO A 308 19.54 9.65 -15.96
C PRO A 308 20.68 10.67 -15.79
N VAL A 309 21.42 10.57 -14.70
CA VAL A 309 22.60 11.41 -14.42
C VAL A 309 23.81 10.53 -14.11
N ARG A 310 25.00 11.03 -14.37
CA ARG A 310 26.24 10.32 -14.07
C ARG A 310 26.48 10.26 -12.56
N GLU A 311 27.26 9.28 -12.12
CA GLU A 311 27.56 9.05 -10.70
C GLU A 311 28.07 10.30 -9.98
N LEU A 312 29.06 11.00 -10.56
CA LEU A 312 29.64 12.23 -9.99
C LEU A 312 28.59 13.34 -9.78
N ASP A 313 27.66 13.44 -10.70
CA ASP A 313 26.57 14.42 -10.64
C ASP A 313 25.50 13.99 -9.63
N ALA A 314 25.19 12.68 -9.56
CA ALA A 314 24.20 12.12 -8.64
C ALA A 314 24.56 12.34 -7.16
N GLN A 315 25.86 12.24 -6.82
CA GLN A 315 26.35 12.48 -5.46
C GLN A 315 26.15 13.94 -4.98
N ARG A 316 26.01 14.89 -5.90
CA ARG A 316 25.78 16.30 -5.61
C ARG A 316 24.32 16.68 -5.53
N ILE A 317 23.42 15.80 -5.98
CA ILE A 317 21.97 16.04 -5.99
C ILE A 317 21.35 15.54 -4.68
N ILE A 318 20.62 16.42 -4.02
CA ILE A 318 19.92 16.11 -2.77
C ILE A 318 18.42 16.30 -2.98
N GLY A 319 17.62 15.45 -2.32
CA GLY A 319 16.16 15.60 -2.32
C GLY A 319 15.73 17.01 -1.87
N GLY A 320 14.71 17.56 -2.52
CA GLY A 320 14.23 18.90 -2.25
C GLY A 320 14.86 20.01 -3.09
N MET A 321 15.92 19.74 -3.86
CA MET A 321 16.51 20.75 -4.77
C MET A 321 15.52 21.17 -5.84
N LYS A 322 15.55 22.48 -6.18
CA LYS A 322 14.70 23.04 -7.22
C LYS A 322 15.23 22.66 -8.60
N ALA A 323 14.31 22.31 -9.49
CA ALA A 323 14.61 22.00 -10.87
C ALA A 323 13.60 22.70 -11.80
N SER A 324 13.99 22.89 -13.03
CA SER A 324 13.10 23.28 -14.11
C SER A 324 13.12 22.21 -15.20
N VAL A 325 11.95 21.87 -15.70
CA VAL A 325 11.77 20.82 -16.70
C VAL A 325 11.15 21.44 -17.95
N GLN A 326 11.90 21.51 -19.02
CA GLN A 326 11.43 21.92 -20.33
C GLN A 326 10.94 20.69 -21.08
N ILE A 327 9.71 20.75 -21.57
CA ILE A 327 9.10 19.69 -22.34
C ILE A 327 9.04 20.11 -23.79
N ASP A 328 9.40 19.22 -24.69
CA ASP A 328 9.42 19.50 -26.11
C ASP A 328 8.03 19.90 -26.62
N GLY A 329 7.98 21.00 -27.39
CA GLY A 329 6.72 21.59 -27.88
C GLY A 329 6.01 22.52 -26.90
N MET A 330 6.53 22.74 -25.68
CA MET A 330 5.96 23.70 -24.72
C MET A 330 6.77 24.98 -24.63
N ALA A 331 6.08 26.13 -24.59
CA ALA A 331 6.73 27.44 -24.60
C ALA A 331 7.42 27.79 -23.27
N ALA A 332 6.96 27.26 -22.14
CA ALA A 332 7.49 27.58 -20.81
C ALA A 332 7.94 26.31 -20.07
N PRO A 333 9.03 26.39 -19.29
CA PRO A 333 9.45 25.28 -18.44
C PRO A 333 8.48 25.06 -17.27
N CYS A 334 8.29 23.81 -16.86
CA CYS A 334 7.58 23.43 -15.66
C CYS A 334 8.51 23.56 -14.45
N LYS A 335 7.94 23.99 -13.32
CA LYS A 335 8.62 23.91 -12.04
C LYS A 335 8.63 22.46 -11.56
N ALA A 336 9.79 22.05 -11.04
CA ALA A 336 9.95 20.72 -10.49
C ALA A 336 10.86 20.75 -9.26
N GLN A 337 10.84 19.67 -8.51
CA GLN A 337 11.67 19.46 -7.34
C GLN A 337 12.23 18.05 -7.37
N VAL A 338 13.48 17.89 -6.94
CA VAL A 338 14.09 16.57 -6.76
C VAL A 338 13.33 15.82 -5.66
N ASP A 339 12.66 14.74 -6.02
CA ASP A 339 11.94 13.87 -5.12
C ASP A 339 12.85 12.74 -4.62
N LEU A 340 13.53 12.07 -5.55
CA LEU A 340 14.37 10.92 -5.25
C LEU A 340 15.54 10.84 -6.23
N VAL A 341 16.72 10.52 -5.69
CA VAL A 341 17.85 10.00 -6.47
C VAL A 341 17.87 8.48 -6.23
N SER A 342 17.81 7.70 -7.30
CA SER A 342 17.82 6.23 -7.17
C SER A 342 19.05 5.77 -6.38
N PRO A 343 18.91 4.88 -5.40
CA PRO A 343 20.05 4.34 -4.67
C PRO A 343 20.87 3.32 -5.50
N MET A 344 20.32 2.89 -6.63
CA MET A 344 20.96 1.92 -7.53
C MET A 344 21.21 2.58 -8.90
N ALA A 345 22.41 2.35 -9.44
CA ALA A 345 22.70 2.69 -10.82
C ALA A 345 22.04 1.69 -11.76
N ASP A 346 21.67 2.16 -12.93
CA ASP A 346 21.31 1.30 -14.05
C ASP A 346 22.58 0.61 -14.59
N ASN A 347 22.58 -0.72 -14.60
CA ASN A 347 23.77 -1.51 -14.95
C ASN A 347 24.17 -1.43 -16.45
N GLN A 348 23.27 -0.98 -17.31
CA GLN A 348 23.56 -0.84 -18.75
C GLN A 348 24.12 0.52 -19.10
N SER A 349 23.58 1.56 -18.47
CA SER A 349 23.97 2.95 -18.75
C SER A 349 24.95 3.55 -17.75
N PHE A 350 25.21 2.90 -16.62
CA PHE A 350 26.01 3.40 -15.50
C PHE A 350 25.55 4.77 -15.00
N THR A 351 24.23 5.00 -15.03
CA THR A 351 23.61 6.24 -14.59
C THR A 351 22.67 6.01 -13.43
N PHE A 352 22.50 7.05 -12.60
CA PHE A 352 21.51 7.08 -11.54
C PHE A 352 20.27 7.80 -12.03
N GLN A 353 19.09 7.22 -11.78
CA GLN A 353 17.83 7.86 -12.13
C GLN A 353 17.45 8.90 -11.08
N VAL A 354 17.34 10.16 -11.51
CA VAL A 354 16.83 11.25 -10.67
C VAL A 354 15.37 11.50 -11.02
N ARG A 355 14.51 11.41 -10.01
CA ARG A 355 13.09 11.68 -10.14
C ARG A 355 12.79 13.13 -9.75
N LEU A 356 12.26 13.89 -10.69
CA LEU A 356 11.86 15.28 -10.52
C LEU A 356 10.34 15.36 -10.50
N LEU A 357 9.74 15.62 -9.36
CA LEU A 357 8.30 15.79 -9.23
C LEU A 357 7.90 17.14 -9.81
N LEU A 358 6.98 17.12 -10.78
CA LEU A 358 6.46 18.32 -11.41
C LEU A 358 5.36 18.97 -10.57
N ASP A 359 5.22 20.29 -10.66
CA ASP A 359 4.09 21.00 -10.05
C ASP A 359 2.77 20.56 -10.72
N GLU A 360 1.80 20.11 -9.93
CA GLU A 360 0.53 19.59 -10.43
C GLU A 360 -0.27 20.62 -11.23
N ARG A 361 -0.13 21.91 -10.91
CA ARG A 361 -0.79 22.99 -11.66
C ARG A 361 -0.22 23.12 -13.06
N ASP A 362 1.11 22.99 -13.20
CA ASP A 362 1.76 23.03 -14.50
C ASP A 362 1.41 21.78 -15.31
N VAL A 363 1.35 20.60 -14.68
CA VAL A 363 0.92 19.34 -15.32
C VAL A 363 -0.47 19.48 -15.93
N GLN A 364 -1.44 20.01 -15.17
CA GLN A 364 -2.81 20.18 -15.62
C GLN A 364 -2.95 21.28 -16.67
N ARG A 365 -2.32 22.45 -16.45
CA ARG A 365 -2.38 23.60 -17.36
C ARG A 365 -1.82 23.26 -18.74
N MET A 366 -0.73 22.50 -18.80
CA MET A 366 -0.06 22.13 -20.04
C MET A 366 -0.55 20.81 -20.61
N ASN A 367 -1.51 20.12 -19.96
CA ASN A 367 -2.03 18.81 -20.35
C ASN A 367 -0.94 17.79 -20.64
N LEU A 368 0.03 17.69 -19.71
CA LEU A 368 1.19 16.83 -19.88
C LEU A 368 0.78 15.35 -19.80
N LYS A 369 1.50 14.53 -20.56
CA LYS A 369 1.22 13.09 -20.62
C LYS A 369 2.48 12.29 -20.32
N PRO A 370 2.37 11.14 -19.68
CA PRO A 370 3.48 10.20 -19.56
C PRO A 370 4.05 9.85 -20.94
N GLY A 371 5.36 9.64 -21.01
CA GLY A 371 6.08 9.34 -22.25
C GLY A 371 6.59 10.57 -23.00
N MET A 372 6.15 11.79 -22.66
CA MET A 372 6.71 13.01 -23.26
C MET A 372 8.18 13.18 -22.91
N PHE A 373 8.97 13.62 -23.88
CA PHE A 373 10.39 13.90 -23.70
C PHE A 373 10.59 15.20 -22.91
N ALA A 374 11.57 15.19 -21.99
CA ALA A 374 11.81 16.28 -21.08
C ALA A 374 13.32 16.56 -20.93
N ARG A 375 13.67 17.84 -20.94
CA ARG A 375 14.99 18.33 -20.58
C ARG A 375 14.91 18.96 -19.21
N ALA A 376 15.71 18.49 -18.26
CA ALA A 376 15.73 19.04 -16.90
C ALA A 376 17.02 19.79 -16.63
N VAL A 377 16.90 20.84 -15.82
CA VAL A 377 18.00 21.59 -15.23
C VAL A 377 17.78 21.62 -13.72
N ILE A 378 18.69 21.02 -12.97
CA ILE A 378 18.68 20.94 -11.51
C ILE A 378 19.67 21.97 -10.97
N ARG A 379 19.24 22.87 -10.09
CA ARG A 379 20.09 23.86 -9.43
C ARG A 379 20.67 23.29 -8.15
N LEU A 380 22.03 23.29 -8.07
CA LEU A 380 22.74 22.73 -6.91
C LEU A 380 22.88 23.70 -5.72
N GLY A 381 22.30 24.88 -5.81
CA GLY A 381 22.20 25.85 -4.71
C GLY A 381 23.01 27.11 -4.94
N SER A 382 24.28 27.17 -4.57
CA SER A 382 25.11 28.37 -4.71
C SER A 382 25.70 28.49 -6.10
N ASP A 383 25.71 29.72 -6.62
CA ASP A 383 26.43 30.02 -7.84
C ASP A 383 27.93 29.74 -7.60
N ARG A 384 28.60 29.17 -8.61
CA ARG A 384 30.03 28.97 -8.58
C ARG A 384 30.75 30.11 -9.34
N ARG A 385 31.91 30.49 -8.86
CA ARG A 385 32.75 31.42 -9.55
C ARG A 385 33.51 30.70 -10.65
N ALA A 386 33.44 31.21 -11.88
CA ALA A 386 34.14 30.66 -13.01
C ALA A 386 34.91 31.77 -13.73
N LEU A 387 36.09 31.45 -14.26
CA LEU A 387 36.84 32.32 -15.13
C LEU A 387 36.22 32.26 -16.52
N VAL A 388 36.01 33.42 -17.12
CA VAL A 388 35.41 33.52 -18.44
C VAL A 388 36.30 34.42 -19.34
N ILE A 389 36.37 34.05 -20.60
CA ILE A 389 37.03 34.83 -21.65
C ILE A 389 36.07 35.04 -22.81
N PRO A 390 36.15 36.17 -23.53
CA PRO A 390 35.38 36.34 -24.75
C PRO A 390 35.84 35.36 -25.82
N GLU A 391 34.92 34.87 -26.65
CA GLU A 391 35.25 33.98 -27.78
C GLU A 391 36.26 34.58 -28.71
N SER A 392 36.27 35.91 -28.85
CA SER A 392 37.24 36.67 -29.66
C SER A 392 38.68 36.56 -29.17
N ALA A 393 38.94 36.14 -27.93
CA ALA A 393 40.28 35.92 -27.40
C ALA A 393 40.88 34.55 -27.77
N LEU A 394 40.10 33.66 -28.37
CA LEU A 394 40.58 32.36 -28.83
C LEU A 394 41.27 32.47 -30.17
N ALA A 395 42.54 32.12 -30.21
CA ALA A 395 43.31 32.03 -31.45
C ALA A 395 42.95 30.77 -32.25
N GLU A 396 42.75 29.67 -31.56
CA GLU A 396 42.36 28.40 -32.14
C GLU A 396 41.46 27.63 -31.16
N LYS A 397 40.46 26.91 -31.66
CA LYS A 397 39.60 26.06 -30.86
C LYS A 397 39.54 24.66 -31.44
N ARG A 398 39.84 23.65 -30.62
CA ARG A 398 39.75 22.22 -30.97
C ARG A 398 39.00 21.47 -29.89
N GLY A 399 37.72 21.21 -30.13
CA GLY A 399 36.87 20.52 -29.16
C GLY A 399 36.71 21.28 -27.84
N ASP A 400 37.20 20.70 -26.74
CA ASP A 400 37.20 21.26 -25.37
C ASP A 400 38.48 22.02 -25.01
N THR A 401 39.40 22.20 -25.94
CA THR A 401 40.65 22.96 -25.77
C THR A 401 40.68 24.18 -26.65
N GLY A 402 41.27 25.27 -26.16
CA GLY A 402 41.50 26.50 -26.88
C GLY A 402 42.94 26.98 -26.72
N ARG A 403 43.47 27.67 -27.72
CA ARG A 403 44.75 28.36 -27.64
C ARG A 403 44.52 29.86 -27.51
N VAL A 404 45.13 30.48 -26.52
CA VAL A 404 45.10 31.94 -26.29
C VAL A 404 46.51 32.51 -26.21
N PHE A 405 46.64 33.81 -26.48
CA PHE A 405 47.89 34.54 -26.26
C PHE A 405 47.79 35.44 -25.06
N ILE A 406 48.67 35.25 -24.07
CA ILE A 406 48.78 36.06 -22.87
C ILE A 406 49.81 37.13 -23.13
N VAL A 407 49.51 38.36 -22.74
CA VAL A 407 50.50 39.47 -22.81
C VAL A 407 51.27 39.55 -21.51
N GLN A 408 52.53 39.21 -21.48
CA GLN A 408 53.43 39.32 -20.32
C GLN A 408 54.69 40.05 -20.67
N GLN A 409 55.00 41.13 -19.97
CA GLN A 409 56.15 41.98 -20.22
C GLN A 409 56.31 42.41 -21.72
N ASN A 410 55.21 42.81 -22.33
CA ASN A 410 55.15 43.23 -23.76
C ASN A 410 55.51 42.10 -24.73
N ARG A 411 55.47 40.85 -24.35
CA ARG A 411 55.66 39.68 -25.23
C ARG A 411 54.44 38.74 -25.16
N LEU A 412 54.21 38.05 -26.26
CA LEU A 412 53.16 37.06 -26.37
C LEU A 412 53.61 35.68 -25.83
N LEU A 413 52.80 35.08 -24.93
CA LEU A 413 52.96 33.72 -24.51
C LEU A 413 51.73 32.92 -24.95
N GLY A 414 51.94 31.94 -25.84
CA GLY A 414 50.89 31.04 -26.28
C GLY A 414 50.56 30.02 -25.16
N LYS A 415 49.32 29.95 -24.77
CA LYS A 415 48.87 29.00 -23.74
C LYS A 415 47.64 28.18 -24.20
N THR A 416 47.72 26.87 -24.02
CA THR A 416 46.58 26.01 -24.25
C THR A 416 45.75 25.99 -23.00
N ILE A 417 44.48 26.19 -23.13
CA ILE A 417 43.49 26.24 -22.05
C ILE A 417 42.42 25.20 -22.28
N ARG A 418 41.80 24.76 -21.19
CA ARG A 418 40.62 23.86 -21.23
C ARG A 418 39.36 24.69 -21.10
N LEU A 419 38.50 24.55 -22.09
CA LEU A 419 37.23 25.27 -22.17
C LEU A 419 36.11 24.47 -21.50
N GLY A 420 35.20 25.15 -20.82
CA GLY A 420 33.98 24.63 -20.26
C GLY A 420 32.75 24.95 -21.11
N LYS A 421 31.70 25.42 -20.48
CA LYS A 421 30.43 25.77 -21.15
C LYS A 421 30.56 27.09 -21.92
N SER A 422 29.97 27.17 -23.13
CA SER A 422 29.74 28.42 -23.83
C SER A 422 28.60 29.20 -23.20
N MET A 423 28.78 30.48 -22.98
CA MET A 423 27.84 31.41 -22.35
C MET A 423 27.58 32.64 -23.26
N GLY A 424 26.99 32.36 -24.40
CA GLY A 424 26.75 33.38 -25.43
C GLY A 424 28.03 33.77 -26.14
N GLN A 425 28.60 34.93 -25.84
CA GLN A 425 29.85 35.43 -26.42
C GLN A 425 31.08 35.11 -25.57
N ASP A 426 30.91 34.54 -24.38
CA ASP A 426 32.00 34.18 -23.47
C ASP A 426 32.15 32.66 -23.37
N TRP A 427 33.38 32.20 -23.12
CA TRP A 427 33.70 30.81 -22.81
C TRP A 427 34.19 30.66 -21.37
N GLU A 428 33.68 29.69 -20.67
CA GLU A 428 34.21 29.28 -19.39
C GLU A 428 35.59 28.65 -19.55
N VAL A 429 36.52 29.00 -18.67
CA VAL A 429 37.86 28.40 -18.61
C VAL A 429 37.94 27.52 -17.39
N LEU A 430 38.15 26.23 -17.63
CA LEU A 430 38.27 25.24 -16.54
C LEU A 430 39.70 25.19 -16.00
N GLU A 431 40.69 25.27 -16.87
CA GLU A 431 42.12 25.18 -16.54
C GLU A 431 42.96 26.03 -17.50
N GLY A 432 44.08 26.54 -17.01
CA GLY A 432 45.09 27.15 -17.84
C GLY A 432 45.20 28.66 -17.73
N LEU A 433 44.29 29.39 -17.09
CA LEU A 433 44.36 30.83 -16.88
C LEU A 433 44.13 31.20 -15.41
N ASP A 434 44.73 32.35 -15.03
CA ASP A 434 44.51 32.94 -13.73
C ASP A 434 43.66 34.21 -13.84
N LYS A 435 43.05 34.61 -12.73
CA LYS A 435 42.26 35.84 -12.66
C LYS A 435 43.08 37.06 -13.03
N ASN A 436 42.47 37.96 -13.77
CA ASN A 436 43.07 39.22 -14.24
C ASN A 436 44.23 39.08 -15.24
N GLN A 437 44.51 37.92 -15.79
CA GLN A 437 45.45 37.78 -16.89
C GLN A 437 44.95 38.58 -18.11
N VAL A 438 45.88 39.18 -18.83
CA VAL A 438 45.61 39.97 -20.03
C VAL A 438 45.82 39.10 -21.25
N LEU A 439 44.78 38.96 -22.06
CA LEU A 439 44.76 38.15 -23.29
C LEU A 439 44.70 39.09 -24.50
N VAL A 440 45.19 38.64 -25.63
CA VAL A 440 44.99 39.32 -26.91
C VAL A 440 43.54 39.10 -27.36
N ASP A 441 42.84 40.17 -27.66
CA ASP A 441 41.52 40.14 -28.29
C ASP A 441 41.67 40.10 -29.81
N ARG A 442 41.03 39.14 -30.48
CA ARG A 442 41.10 38.85 -31.90
C ARG A 442 42.56 38.68 -32.39
N PRO A 443 43.28 37.66 -31.94
CA PRO A 443 44.63 37.38 -32.37
C PRO A 443 44.68 37.12 -33.88
N GLU A 444 45.53 37.85 -34.56
CA GLU A 444 45.79 37.62 -35.99
C GLU A 444 46.61 36.36 -36.19
N SER A 445 46.43 35.68 -37.31
CA SER A 445 47.14 34.43 -37.64
C SER A 445 48.69 34.61 -37.80
N THR A 446 49.14 35.83 -37.88
CA THR A 446 50.56 36.22 -38.00
C THR A 446 51.30 36.34 -36.67
N LEU A 447 50.54 36.27 -35.53
CA LEU A 447 51.16 36.41 -34.22
C LEU A 447 51.78 35.06 -33.77
N GLU A 448 53.08 35.14 -33.49
CA GLU A 448 53.80 33.96 -32.96
C GLU A 448 54.21 34.16 -31.52
N GLU A 449 54.44 33.05 -30.84
CA GLU A 449 54.90 33.01 -29.45
C GLU A 449 56.29 33.74 -29.36
N GLY A 450 56.40 34.63 -28.37
CA GLY A 450 57.60 35.45 -28.21
C GLY A 450 57.58 36.80 -28.94
N SER A 451 56.60 37.03 -29.85
CA SER A 451 56.46 38.32 -30.57
C SER A 451 56.33 39.50 -29.61
N ARG A 452 56.98 40.62 -29.91
CA ARG A 452 56.87 41.85 -29.11
C ARG A 452 55.59 42.59 -29.50
N VAL A 453 54.82 42.98 -28.51
CA VAL A 453 53.53 43.63 -28.74
C VAL A 453 53.38 44.92 -27.96
N GLU A 454 52.68 45.87 -28.57
CA GLU A 454 52.21 47.08 -27.93
C GLU A 454 50.71 47.07 -27.78
N ILE A 455 50.23 47.38 -26.57
CA ILE A 455 48.78 47.34 -26.26
C ILE A 455 48.17 48.60 -26.92
N SER A 456 47.37 48.35 -27.96
CA SER A 456 46.49 49.36 -28.52
C SER A 456 45.24 49.51 -27.69
N ARG A 457 44.97 50.73 -27.27
CA ARG A 457 43.73 51.04 -26.52
C ARG A 457 42.50 51.03 -27.39
#